data_87e4fa93f2fcb9da06c074e9a19eaa01
#
_entry.id   87e4fa93f2fcb9da06c074e9a19eaa01
#
_cell.length_a   1.000
_cell.length_b   1.000
_cell.length_c   1.000
_cell.angle_alpha   90.00
_cell.angle_beta   90.00
_cell.angle_gamma   90.00
#
_symmetry.space_group_name_H-M   'P 1'
#
loop_
_entity.id
_entity.type
_entity.pdbx_description
1 polymer ?
#
loop_
_entity_poly.entity_id
_entity_poly.type
_entity_poly.pdbx_seq_one_letter_code
_entity_poly.pdbx_strand_id
1 'polypeptide(L)'
;MAYADEQSYEEMISALQTYVSQVEEECGVMESAGNDCVDNTDGDPAASTSNEKLQQCVGKIRTATGSIQGIIAALQQELEDIREAAAKANQDD
;
A
#
# COMPACT_ATOMS: atom_id res chain seq x y z
N MET A 1 -5.00 28.46 -4.06
CA MET A 1 -5.89 28.14 -5.16
C MET A 1 -6.27 26.67 -5.13
N ALA A 2 -7.58 26.37 -5.30
CA ALA A 2 -8.12 25.01 -5.18
C ALA A 2 -7.47 24.00 -6.13
N TYR A 3 -7.18 24.42 -7.36
CA TYR A 3 -6.61 23.52 -8.38
C TYR A 3 -5.23 22.99 -8.03
N ALA A 4 -4.37 23.84 -7.44
CA ALA A 4 -3.04 23.43 -7.04
C ALA A 4 -3.10 22.42 -5.89
N ASP A 5 -4.03 22.64 -4.95
CA ASP A 5 -4.21 21.73 -3.81
C ASP A 5 -4.73 20.38 -4.27
N GLU A 6 -5.71 20.34 -5.19
CA GLU A 6 -6.23 19.10 -5.75
C GLU A 6 -5.12 18.28 -6.40
N GLN A 7 -4.28 18.92 -7.21
CA GLN A 7 -3.19 18.23 -7.89
C GLN A 7 -2.20 17.65 -6.88
N SER A 8 -1.88 18.38 -5.83
CA SER A 8 -0.97 17.90 -4.78
C SER A 8 -1.52 16.65 -4.10
N TYR A 9 -2.81 16.64 -3.77
CA TYR A 9 -3.47 15.46 -3.20
C TYR A 9 -3.45 14.29 -4.16
N GLU A 10 -3.78 14.52 -5.44
CA GLU A 10 -3.78 13.46 -6.46
C GLU A 10 -2.40 12.84 -6.62
N GLU A 11 -1.35 13.66 -6.65
CA GLU A 11 0.03 13.19 -6.78
C GLU A 11 0.45 12.34 -5.58
N MET A 12 0.11 12.78 -4.37
CA MET A 12 0.43 12.02 -3.16
C MET A 12 -0.30 10.69 -3.12
N ILE A 13 -1.60 10.71 -3.41
CA ILE A 13 -2.43 9.49 -3.47
C ILE A 13 -1.84 8.51 -4.48
N SER A 14 -1.51 8.98 -5.68
CA SER A 14 -0.95 8.13 -6.74
C SER A 14 0.39 7.52 -6.34
N ALA A 15 1.27 8.31 -5.73
CA ALA A 15 2.57 7.83 -5.26
C ALA A 15 2.41 6.74 -4.19
N LEU A 16 1.50 6.94 -3.24
CA LEU A 16 1.25 5.96 -2.18
C LEU A 16 0.62 4.68 -2.72
N GLN A 17 -0.33 4.80 -3.65
CA GLN A 17 -0.96 3.63 -4.29
C GLN A 17 0.06 2.80 -5.08
N THR A 18 0.96 3.46 -5.80
CA THR A 18 2.04 2.79 -6.54
C THR A 18 2.96 2.04 -5.58
N TYR A 19 3.34 2.68 -4.48
CA TYR A 19 4.19 2.07 -3.47
C TYR A 19 3.53 0.82 -2.86
N VAL A 20 2.27 0.93 -2.45
CA VAL A 20 1.53 -0.20 -1.86
C VAL A 20 1.46 -1.36 -2.84
N SER A 21 1.16 -1.10 -4.12
CA SER A 21 1.09 -2.13 -5.16
C SER A 21 2.43 -2.83 -5.36
N GLN A 22 3.52 -2.08 -5.40
CA GLN A 22 4.86 -2.65 -5.57
C GLN A 22 5.28 -3.49 -4.38
N VAL A 23 5.00 -3.02 -3.17
CA VAL A 23 5.33 -3.76 -1.95
C VAL A 23 4.53 -5.06 -1.88
N GLU A 24 3.23 -5.02 -2.22
CA GLU A 24 2.39 -6.22 -2.22
C GLU A 24 2.90 -7.25 -3.22
N GLU A 25 3.30 -6.83 -4.40
CA GLU A 25 3.89 -7.71 -5.42
C GLU A 25 5.18 -8.34 -4.90
N GLU A 26 6.07 -7.55 -4.30
CA GLU A 26 7.33 -8.05 -3.74
C GLU A 26 7.10 -8.98 -2.55
N CYS A 27 6.11 -8.72 -1.73
CA CYS A 27 5.72 -9.64 -0.65
C CYS A 27 5.31 -11.00 -1.21
N GLY A 28 4.53 -11.02 -2.29
CA GLY A 28 4.14 -12.24 -2.96
C GLY A 28 5.34 -13.02 -3.49
N VAL A 29 6.32 -12.33 -4.07
CA VAL A 29 7.56 -12.95 -4.56
C VAL A 29 8.35 -13.59 -3.40
N MET A 30 8.48 -12.87 -2.29
CA MET A 30 9.18 -13.38 -1.11
C MET A 30 8.50 -14.61 -0.52
N GLU A 31 7.17 -14.58 -0.41
CA GLU A 31 6.41 -15.73 0.10
C GLU A 31 6.63 -16.97 -0.77
N SER A 32 6.53 -16.80 -2.08
CA SER A 32 6.74 -17.90 -3.04
C SER A 32 8.16 -18.45 -2.96
N ALA A 33 9.14 -17.56 -2.89
CA ALA A 33 10.54 -17.98 -2.79
C ALA A 33 10.81 -18.77 -1.51
N GLY A 34 10.24 -18.34 -0.38
CA GLY A 34 10.39 -19.04 0.90
C GLY A 34 9.74 -20.42 0.88
N ASN A 35 8.52 -20.51 0.34
CA ASN A 35 7.80 -21.78 0.22
C ASN A 35 8.53 -22.74 -0.73
N ASP A 36 9.01 -22.23 -1.86
CA ASP A 36 9.77 -23.04 -2.83
C ASP A 36 11.06 -23.57 -2.23
N CYS A 37 11.74 -22.76 -1.42
CA CYS A 37 12.97 -23.21 -0.75
C CYS A 37 12.69 -24.37 0.20
N VAL A 38 11.62 -24.30 0.97
CA VAL A 38 11.22 -25.39 1.88
C VAL A 38 10.89 -26.63 1.08
N ASP A 39 10.09 -26.50 0.02
CA ASP A 39 9.69 -27.64 -0.83
C ASP A 39 10.88 -28.27 -1.53
N ASN A 40 11.79 -27.47 -2.07
CA ASN A 40 12.95 -27.95 -2.82
C ASN A 40 14.03 -28.59 -1.94
N THR A 41 13.98 -28.36 -0.65
CA THR A 41 14.92 -28.94 0.32
C THR A 41 14.27 -30.05 1.18
N ASP A 42 13.09 -30.51 0.77
CA ASP A 42 12.33 -31.56 1.48
C ASP A 42 12.09 -31.20 2.96
N GLY A 43 11.85 -29.92 3.23
CA GLY A 43 11.55 -29.46 4.59
C GLY A 43 12.78 -29.36 5.48
N ASP A 44 13.94 -29.07 4.90
CA ASP A 44 15.17 -28.85 5.69
C ASP A 44 14.89 -27.89 6.86
N PRO A 45 15.34 -28.22 8.09
CA PRO A 45 15.04 -27.40 9.27
C PRO A 45 15.51 -25.94 9.14
N ALA A 46 16.67 -25.69 8.52
CA ALA A 46 17.16 -24.32 8.33
C ALA A 46 16.26 -23.55 7.37
N ALA A 47 15.84 -24.19 6.27
CA ALA A 47 14.92 -23.58 5.30
C ALA A 47 13.56 -23.29 5.93
N SER A 48 13.02 -24.24 6.68
CA SER A 48 11.72 -24.09 7.36
C SER A 48 11.76 -22.96 8.38
N THR A 49 12.79 -22.87 9.19
CA THR A 49 12.94 -21.81 10.20
C THR A 49 13.08 -20.45 9.53
N SER A 50 13.88 -20.36 8.48
CA SER A 50 14.07 -19.12 7.72
C SER A 50 12.76 -18.67 7.07
N ASN A 51 11.99 -19.60 6.51
CA ASN A 51 10.71 -19.30 5.90
C ASN A 51 9.69 -18.79 6.93
N GLU A 52 9.65 -19.39 8.13
CA GLU A 52 8.77 -18.90 9.20
C GLU A 52 9.07 -17.44 9.54
N LYS A 53 10.36 -17.11 9.68
CA LYS A 53 10.78 -15.72 9.95
C LYS A 53 10.43 -14.80 8.81
N LEU A 54 10.60 -15.26 7.57
CA LEU A 54 10.25 -14.49 6.38
C LEU A 54 8.76 -14.19 6.34
N GLN A 55 7.91 -15.19 6.60
CA GLN A 55 6.46 -15.01 6.62
C GLN A 55 6.04 -14.01 7.71
N GLN A 56 6.70 -14.03 8.86
CA GLN A 56 6.44 -13.05 9.91
C GLN A 56 6.81 -11.63 9.47
N CYS A 57 7.96 -11.47 8.79
CA CYS A 57 8.38 -10.18 8.24
C CYS A 57 7.39 -9.67 7.20
N VAL A 58 6.94 -10.54 6.30
CA VAL A 58 5.93 -10.19 5.28
C VAL A 58 4.64 -9.72 5.96
N GLY A 59 4.21 -10.41 7.02
CA GLY A 59 3.05 -10.00 7.80
C GLY A 59 3.18 -8.60 8.38
N LYS A 60 4.37 -8.25 8.90
CA LYS A 60 4.65 -6.91 9.42
C LYS A 60 4.62 -5.85 8.31
N ILE A 61 5.18 -6.17 7.15
CA ILE A 61 5.17 -5.28 5.99
C ILE A 61 3.71 -5.01 5.56
N ARG A 62 2.88 -6.05 5.51
CA ARG A 62 1.46 -5.91 5.14
C ARG A 62 0.69 -5.07 6.16
N THR A 63 1.02 -5.18 7.44
CA THR A 63 0.42 -4.32 8.46
C THR A 63 0.79 -2.85 8.19
N ALA A 64 2.05 -2.58 7.85
CA ALA A 64 2.51 -1.23 7.54
C ALA A 64 1.83 -0.68 6.29
N THR A 65 1.69 -1.49 5.21
CA THR A 65 0.98 -1.05 4.01
C THR A 65 -0.50 -0.84 4.27
N GLY A 66 -1.10 -1.61 5.18
CA GLY A 66 -2.47 -1.38 5.63
C GLY A 66 -2.65 0.01 6.23
N SER A 67 -1.67 0.47 7.02
CA SER A 67 -1.67 1.83 7.58
C SER A 67 -1.58 2.89 6.47
N ILE A 68 -0.76 2.63 5.44
CA ILE A 68 -0.64 3.54 4.28
C ILE A 68 -1.97 3.61 3.53
N GLN A 69 -2.67 2.47 3.37
CA GLN A 69 -3.99 2.45 2.74
C GLN A 69 -5.00 3.31 3.51
N GLY A 70 -4.89 3.34 4.84
CA GLY A 70 -5.70 4.25 5.68
C GLY A 70 -5.40 5.72 5.38
N ILE A 71 -4.14 6.06 5.17
CA ILE A 71 -3.73 7.41 4.78
C ILE A 71 -4.31 7.76 3.40
N ILE A 72 -4.21 6.84 2.45
CA ILE A 72 -4.77 7.02 1.10
C ILE A 72 -6.27 7.31 1.19
N ALA A 73 -7.01 6.54 1.97
CA ALA A 73 -8.46 6.75 2.14
C ALA A 73 -8.76 8.13 2.72
N ALA A 74 -7.99 8.57 3.72
CA ALA A 74 -8.17 9.89 4.31
C ALA A 74 -7.87 11.01 3.30
N LEU A 75 -6.84 10.85 2.48
CA LEU A 75 -6.50 11.82 1.45
C LEU A 75 -7.56 11.88 0.35
N GLN A 76 -8.12 10.73 -0.04
CA GLN A 76 -9.19 10.66 -1.03
C GLN A 76 -10.44 11.35 -0.52
N GLN A 77 -10.77 11.19 0.76
CA GLN A 77 -11.90 11.88 1.37
C GLN A 77 -11.69 13.40 1.39
N GLU A 78 -10.49 13.84 1.77
CA GLU A 78 -10.17 15.27 1.78
C GLU A 78 -10.25 15.88 0.38
N LEU A 79 -9.75 15.16 -0.62
CA LEU A 79 -9.83 15.59 -2.02
C LEU A 79 -11.28 15.73 -2.47
N GLU A 80 -12.13 14.76 -2.11
CA GLU A 80 -13.55 14.82 -2.41
C GLU A 80 -14.23 16.04 -1.76
N ASP A 81 -13.89 16.31 -0.49
CA ASP A 81 -14.42 17.46 0.23
C ASP A 81 -14.01 18.79 -0.42
N ILE A 82 -12.76 18.89 -0.88
CA ILE A 82 -12.27 20.06 -1.60
C ILE A 82 -13.07 20.27 -2.89
N ARG A 83 -13.31 19.20 -3.63
CA ARG A 83 -14.06 19.24 -4.89
C ARG A 83 -15.51 19.64 -4.66
N GLU A 84 -16.13 19.14 -3.61
CA GLU A 84 -17.50 19.51 -3.24
C GLU A 84 -17.60 20.97 -2.85
N ALA A 85 -16.64 21.47 -2.08
CA ALA A 85 -16.60 22.89 -1.70
C ALA A 85 -16.43 23.78 -2.93
N ALA A 86 -15.57 23.40 -3.87
CA ALA A 86 -15.37 24.14 -5.12
C ALA A 86 -16.63 24.13 -5.98
N ALA A 87 -17.33 23.01 -6.07
CA ALA A 87 -18.57 22.89 -6.82
C ALA A 87 -19.67 23.77 -6.23
N LYS A 88 -19.78 23.81 -4.89
CA LYS A 88 -20.76 24.68 -4.21
C LYS A 88 -20.47 26.16 -4.44
N ALA A 89 -19.20 26.56 -4.39
CA ALA A 89 -18.80 27.94 -4.65
C ALA A 89 -19.18 28.37 -6.07
N ASN A 90 -19.03 27.45 -7.04
CA ASN A 90 -19.42 27.74 -8.44
C ASN A 90 -20.92 27.81 -8.62
N GLN A 91 -21.70 27.09 -7.82
CA GLN A 91 -23.16 27.10 -7.90
C GLN A 91 -23.77 28.39 -7.33
N ASP A 92 -23.11 29.05 -6.40
CA ASP A 92 -23.60 30.25 -5.75
C ASP A 92 -23.46 31.49 -6.62
N ASP A 93 -22.79 31.40 -7.74
CA ASP A 93 -22.72 32.47 -8.72
C ASP A 93 -23.94 32.44 -9.64
#